data_faf33decb173124f31beebae30de29ce
#
_entry.id   faf33decb173124f31beebae30de29ce
#
_cell.length_a   1.000
_cell.length_b   1.000
_cell.length_c   1.000
_cell.angle_alpha   90.00
_cell.angle_beta   90.00
_cell.angle_gamma   90.00
#
_symmetry.space_group_name_H-M   'P 1'
#
loop_
_entity.id
_entity.type
_entity.pdbx_description
1 polymer ?
#
loop_
_entity_poly.entity_id
_entity_poly.type
_entity_poly.pdbx_seq_one_letter_code
_entity_poly.pdbx_strand_id
1 'polypeptide(L)'
;MGAPQLVTIIIPTFNRETKLPDAINSALNQTYTNTQIIIVDDGSVDQTAELVKSYPGVEYYYKKNGGQASARNLGLEHARGSIIASLDSDDLWYPDFLKKCVEKLEGDQLDFVFANWDQDLKNGLTHDFLNKDPFLAPYLHKAKDEWIDLTDKEVRELYIVSCPSPSSSLIIRRASIISGWDEEMNIGDDWCMYLEAILTKGCRAAFTLTKLWHKRVDEINIYDGRKWSEVLEFLFIADVKSKLIKFEKLLTKKERKILEERYMAGLVEFAKHNLIRELNVKYSFLLLVRSFAVNIPFTLKEIPRVFIKGIQGKVKLQQKI
;
A
#
# COMPACT_ATOMS: atom_id res chain seq x y z
N MET A 1 -2.93 -22.97 24.76
CA MET A 1 -2.54 -21.81 23.94
C MET A 1 -1.04 -21.72 23.97
N GLY A 2 -0.37 -21.59 22.81
CA GLY A 2 1.09 -21.36 22.75
C GLY A 2 1.46 -20.01 23.38
N ALA A 3 2.77 -19.80 23.62
CA ALA A 3 3.24 -18.47 24.07
C ALA A 3 2.84 -17.39 23.03
N PRO A 4 2.49 -16.17 23.48
CA PRO A 4 2.14 -15.09 22.56
C PRO A 4 3.29 -14.85 21.57
N GLN A 5 2.96 -14.72 20.28
CA GLN A 5 3.95 -14.47 19.23
C GLN A 5 4.54 -13.07 19.36
N LEU A 6 5.84 -12.92 19.14
CA LEU A 6 6.46 -11.59 19.10
C LEU A 6 6.08 -10.90 17.77
N VAL A 7 5.52 -9.70 17.85
CA VAL A 7 5.27 -8.82 16.72
C VAL A 7 6.37 -7.77 16.64
N THR A 8 7.09 -7.71 15.53
CA THR A 8 7.97 -6.58 15.25
C THR A 8 7.21 -5.51 14.50
N ILE A 9 7.15 -4.32 15.07
CA ILE A 9 6.56 -3.11 14.48
C ILE A 9 7.70 -2.30 13.89
N ILE A 10 7.67 -2.08 12.58
CA ILE A 10 8.67 -1.27 11.86
C ILE A 10 8.01 0.07 11.51
N ILE A 11 8.63 1.17 11.97
CA ILE A 11 8.19 2.54 11.70
C ILE A 11 9.28 3.25 10.89
N PRO A 12 9.20 3.30 9.56
CA PRO A 12 10.12 4.10 8.76
C PRO A 12 9.80 5.58 8.95
N THR A 13 10.83 6.42 9.08
CA THR A 13 10.65 7.86 9.29
C THR A 13 11.68 8.68 8.52
N PHE A 14 11.27 9.87 8.08
CA PHE A 14 12.16 10.86 7.46
C PHE A 14 11.59 12.27 7.67
N ASN A 15 12.26 13.10 8.46
CA ASN A 15 11.85 14.47 8.81
C ASN A 15 10.39 14.52 9.32
N ARG A 16 10.12 13.82 10.41
CA ARG A 16 8.77 13.65 10.99
C ARG A 16 8.72 13.97 12.49
N GLU A 17 9.57 14.85 12.99
CA GLU A 17 9.64 15.21 14.42
C GLU A 17 8.28 15.56 15.05
N THR A 18 7.33 16.11 14.26
CA THR A 18 6.02 16.53 14.76
C THR A 18 4.96 15.44 14.75
N LYS A 19 5.09 14.40 13.91
CA LYS A 19 4.07 13.35 13.73
C LYS A 19 4.47 12.02 14.32
N LEU A 20 5.76 11.71 14.25
CA LEU A 20 6.33 10.47 14.76
C LEU A 20 5.94 10.17 16.23
N PRO A 21 5.85 11.15 17.14
CA PRO A 21 5.41 10.89 18.52
C PRO A 21 4.07 10.18 18.61
N ASP A 22 3.11 10.58 17.79
CA ASP A 22 1.76 10.00 17.81
C ASP A 22 1.77 8.57 17.28
N ALA A 23 2.53 8.29 16.21
CA ALA A 23 2.71 6.94 15.66
C ALA A 23 3.37 6.02 16.71
N ILE A 24 4.46 6.47 17.36
CA ILE A 24 5.13 5.71 18.43
C ILE A 24 4.17 5.44 19.59
N ASN A 25 3.46 6.47 20.05
CA ASN A 25 2.50 6.32 21.14
C ASN A 25 1.36 5.36 20.78
N SER A 26 0.86 5.37 19.53
CA SER A 26 -0.17 4.44 19.07
C SER A 26 0.32 2.99 19.08
N ALA A 27 1.60 2.76 18.77
CA ALA A 27 2.23 1.44 18.83
C ALA A 27 2.49 0.98 20.27
N LEU A 28 2.95 1.87 21.15
CA LEU A 28 3.18 1.57 22.57
C LEU A 28 1.89 1.30 23.35
N ASN A 29 0.77 1.92 22.95
CA ASN A 29 -0.53 1.78 23.62
C ASN A 29 -1.39 0.65 23.05
N GLN A 30 -0.82 -0.29 22.30
CA GLN A 30 -1.53 -1.46 21.84
C GLN A 30 -1.89 -2.40 23.00
N THR A 31 -3.11 -2.97 22.97
CA THR A 31 -3.54 -3.97 23.98
C THR A 31 -2.79 -5.30 23.84
N TYR A 32 -2.14 -5.55 22.70
CA TYR A 32 -1.19 -6.63 22.50
C TYR A 32 0.21 -6.16 22.86
N THR A 33 0.79 -6.68 23.94
CA THR A 33 2.02 -6.14 24.55
C THR A 33 3.31 -6.87 24.19
N ASN A 34 3.25 -8.06 23.56
CA ASN A 34 4.45 -8.78 23.15
C ASN A 34 4.99 -8.23 21.82
N THR A 35 5.58 -7.03 21.88
CA THR A 35 6.02 -6.27 20.72
C THR A 35 7.49 -5.89 20.80
N GLN A 36 8.12 -5.78 19.65
CA GLN A 36 9.38 -5.09 19.39
C GLN A 36 9.07 -3.89 18.51
N ILE A 37 9.43 -2.69 18.91
CA ILE A 37 9.22 -1.47 18.12
C ILE A 37 10.57 -1.00 17.60
N ILE A 38 10.69 -0.88 16.28
CA ILE A 38 11.88 -0.46 15.57
C ILE A 38 11.55 0.81 14.78
N ILE A 39 12.22 1.90 15.10
CA ILE A 39 12.21 3.12 14.31
C ILE A 39 13.41 3.10 13.37
N VAL A 40 13.17 3.24 12.07
CA VAL A 40 14.23 3.38 11.09
C VAL A 40 14.18 4.79 10.50
N ASP A 41 15.18 5.58 10.86
CA ASP A 41 15.35 6.94 10.39
C ASP A 41 16.13 6.95 9.07
N ASP A 42 15.46 7.31 8.00
CA ASP A 42 15.99 7.33 6.63
C ASP A 42 16.73 8.65 6.32
N GLY A 43 17.56 9.12 7.26
CA GLY A 43 18.44 10.26 7.05
C GLY A 43 17.82 11.61 7.41
N SER A 44 16.99 11.68 8.46
CA SER A 44 16.41 12.94 8.95
C SER A 44 17.47 13.95 9.36
N VAL A 45 17.15 15.22 9.14
CA VAL A 45 17.98 16.38 9.51
C VAL A 45 17.29 17.30 10.52
N ASP A 46 16.06 16.98 10.92
CA ASP A 46 15.28 17.62 11.97
C ASP A 46 15.56 16.98 13.36
N GLN A 47 14.72 17.22 14.37
CA GLN A 47 14.89 16.69 15.71
C GLN A 47 14.40 15.23 15.88
N THR A 48 14.13 14.50 14.79
CA THR A 48 13.62 13.10 14.83
C THR A 48 14.51 12.20 15.69
N ALA A 49 15.83 12.25 15.52
CA ALA A 49 16.77 11.41 16.27
C ALA A 49 16.74 11.68 17.80
N GLU A 50 16.71 12.96 18.19
CA GLU A 50 16.64 13.35 19.61
C GLU A 50 15.29 12.97 20.23
N LEU A 51 14.22 13.11 19.45
CA LEU A 51 12.89 12.74 19.88
C LEU A 51 12.80 11.24 20.25
N VAL A 52 13.30 10.35 19.40
CA VAL A 52 13.21 8.91 19.64
C VAL A 52 13.97 8.47 20.87
N LYS A 53 15.06 9.13 21.24
CA LYS A 53 15.80 8.87 22.49
C LYS A 53 14.95 9.00 23.76
N SER A 54 13.86 9.77 23.71
CA SER A 54 12.95 9.93 24.83
C SER A 54 11.98 8.76 25.03
N TYR A 55 11.96 7.77 24.14
CA TYR A 55 11.09 6.60 24.19
C TYR A 55 11.84 5.34 24.65
N PRO A 56 11.84 5.00 25.96
CA PRO A 56 12.51 3.80 26.44
C PRO A 56 11.85 2.54 25.86
N GLY A 57 12.69 1.56 25.46
CA GLY A 57 12.22 0.29 24.87
C GLY A 57 11.93 0.34 23.38
N VAL A 58 12.08 1.47 22.72
CA VAL A 58 12.04 1.61 21.27
C VAL A 58 13.46 1.51 20.71
N GLU A 59 13.65 0.66 19.71
CA GLU A 59 14.93 0.50 19.02
C GLU A 59 15.03 1.54 17.89
N TYR A 60 16.18 2.22 17.78
CA TYR A 60 16.40 3.26 16.78
C TYR A 60 17.60 2.90 15.89
N TYR A 61 17.37 2.95 14.59
CA TYR A 61 18.40 2.75 13.57
C TYR A 61 18.39 3.92 12.60
N TYR A 62 19.55 4.54 12.43
CA TYR A 62 19.76 5.61 11.45
C TYR A 62 20.45 5.06 10.21
N LYS A 63 20.03 5.51 9.03
CA LYS A 63 20.71 5.23 7.76
C LYS A 63 20.72 6.47 6.86
N LYS A 64 21.62 6.50 5.89
CA LYS A 64 21.56 7.49 4.82
C LYS A 64 20.26 7.29 4.03
N ASN A 65 19.61 8.40 3.62
CA ASN A 65 18.37 8.36 2.88
C ASN A 65 18.45 7.44 1.65
N GLY A 66 17.55 6.48 1.58
CA GLY A 66 17.40 5.49 0.52
C GLY A 66 15.94 5.18 0.21
N GLY A 67 15.01 5.90 0.82
CA GLY A 67 13.57 5.71 0.62
C GLY A 67 12.92 4.74 1.61
N GLN A 68 11.59 4.76 1.63
CA GLN A 68 10.78 4.01 2.60
C GLN A 68 11.01 2.50 2.54
N ALA A 69 11.14 1.91 1.35
CA ALA A 69 11.40 0.48 1.17
C ALA A 69 12.73 0.08 1.84
N SER A 70 13.79 0.85 1.59
CA SER A 70 15.10 0.64 2.19
C SER A 70 15.09 0.79 3.72
N ALA A 71 14.32 1.73 4.26
CA ALA A 71 14.14 1.89 5.69
C ALA A 71 13.39 0.68 6.30
N ARG A 72 12.30 0.22 5.66
CA ARG A 72 11.57 -0.97 6.12
C ARG A 72 12.43 -2.24 6.05
N ASN A 73 13.26 -2.40 5.03
CA ASN A 73 14.18 -3.53 4.90
C ASN A 73 15.20 -3.56 6.03
N LEU A 74 15.81 -2.43 6.38
CA LEU A 74 16.69 -2.35 7.55
C LEU A 74 15.95 -2.74 8.84
N GLY A 75 14.70 -2.31 9.01
CA GLY A 75 13.86 -2.73 10.12
C GLY A 75 13.59 -4.25 10.11
N LEU A 76 13.38 -4.83 8.94
CA LEU A 76 13.17 -6.27 8.77
C LEU A 76 14.42 -7.09 9.10
N GLU A 77 15.60 -6.59 8.79
CA GLU A 77 16.89 -7.22 9.16
C GLU A 77 17.04 -7.32 10.69
N HIS A 78 16.62 -6.31 11.42
CA HIS A 78 16.67 -6.26 12.89
C HIS A 78 15.43 -6.85 13.58
N ALA A 79 14.44 -7.30 12.81
CA ALA A 79 13.22 -7.88 13.35
C ALA A 79 13.47 -9.24 13.99
N ARG A 80 12.98 -9.41 15.23
CA ARG A 80 13.03 -10.68 15.98
C ARG A 80 11.67 -11.39 16.01
N GLY A 81 10.60 -10.67 15.68
CA GLY A 81 9.26 -11.21 15.70
C GLY A 81 8.97 -12.21 14.58
N SER A 82 8.14 -13.19 14.88
CA SER A 82 7.56 -14.10 13.87
C SER A 82 6.48 -13.47 13.04
N ILE A 83 5.97 -12.30 13.48
CA ILE A 83 4.99 -11.47 12.81
C ILE A 83 5.60 -10.09 12.58
N ILE A 84 5.44 -9.55 11.38
CA ILE A 84 5.89 -8.22 11.00
C ILE A 84 4.67 -7.35 10.77
N ALA A 85 4.72 -6.14 11.32
CA ALA A 85 3.78 -5.07 11.09
C ALA A 85 4.56 -3.80 10.70
N SER A 86 4.08 -3.03 9.73
CA SER A 86 4.66 -1.73 9.39
C SER A 86 3.66 -0.64 9.70
N LEU A 87 4.09 0.41 10.38
CA LEU A 87 3.28 1.58 10.67
C LEU A 87 3.98 2.81 10.08
N ASP A 88 3.31 3.52 9.19
CA ASP A 88 3.84 4.76 8.64
C ASP A 88 3.91 5.83 9.73
N SER A 89 4.97 6.64 9.72
CA SER A 89 5.27 7.61 10.80
C SER A 89 4.26 8.75 10.93
N ASP A 90 3.27 8.80 10.06
CA ASP A 90 2.16 9.76 10.05
C ASP A 90 0.78 9.12 10.27
N ASP A 91 0.71 7.80 10.45
CA ASP A 91 -0.53 7.05 10.72
C ASP A 91 -0.69 6.69 12.20
N LEU A 92 -1.89 6.27 12.58
CA LEU A 92 -2.22 5.91 13.97
C LEU A 92 -2.97 4.59 14.04
N TRP A 93 -2.52 3.67 14.89
CA TRP A 93 -3.29 2.48 15.22
C TRP A 93 -4.24 2.73 16.40
N TYR A 94 -5.45 2.17 16.32
CA TYR A 94 -6.35 2.07 17.46
C TYR A 94 -5.89 0.97 18.42
N PRO A 95 -6.22 1.04 19.71
CA PRO A 95 -5.60 0.19 20.74
C PRO A 95 -5.68 -1.32 20.48
N ASP A 96 -6.71 -1.80 19.79
CA ASP A 96 -6.95 -3.24 19.56
C ASP A 96 -6.47 -3.72 18.18
N PHE A 97 -5.78 -2.90 17.38
CA PHE A 97 -5.34 -3.28 16.04
C PHE A 97 -4.50 -4.56 16.07
N LEU A 98 -3.41 -4.58 16.83
CA LEU A 98 -2.54 -5.75 16.89
C LEU A 98 -3.23 -6.95 17.50
N LYS A 99 -3.98 -6.77 18.60
CA LYS A 99 -4.67 -7.88 19.26
C LYS A 99 -5.60 -8.60 18.31
N LYS A 100 -6.53 -7.89 17.67
CA LYS A 100 -7.50 -8.46 16.75
C LYS A 100 -6.82 -9.10 15.53
N CYS A 101 -5.82 -8.44 14.96
CA CYS A 101 -5.10 -8.96 13.81
C CYS A 101 -4.29 -10.23 14.15
N VAL A 102 -3.59 -10.26 15.29
CA VAL A 102 -2.81 -11.43 15.72
C VAL A 102 -3.73 -12.61 16.08
N GLU A 103 -4.83 -12.37 16.81
CA GLU A 103 -5.81 -13.42 17.14
C GLU A 103 -6.35 -14.06 15.86
N LYS A 104 -6.71 -13.28 14.84
CA LYS A 104 -7.20 -13.82 13.57
C LYS A 104 -6.10 -14.56 12.79
N LEU A 105 -4.91 -13.95 12.68
CA LEU A 105 -3.76 -14.52 11.95
C LEU A 105 -3.38 -15.90 12.52
N GLU A 106 -3.30 -16.02 13.86
CA GLU A 106 -2.90 -17.24 14.54
C GLU A 106 -4.03 -18.27 14.60
N GLY A 107 -5.27 -17.85 14.90
CA GLY A 107 -6.42 -18.73 15.02
C GLY A 107 -6.70 -19.53 13.74
N ASP A 108 -6.57 -18.88 12.57
CA ASP A 108 -6.88 -19.49 11.28
C ASP A 108 -5.64 -19.87 10.47
N GLN A 109 -4.44 -19.75 11.05
CA GLN A 109 -3.18 -20.09 10.41
C GLN A 109 -3.00 -19.35 9.06
N LEU A 110 -3.30 -18.05 9.04
CA LEU A 110 -3.21 -17.21 7.84
C LEU A 110 -1.77 -16.71 7.62
N ASP A 111 -1.46 -16.30 6.40
CA ASP A 111 -0.18 -15.68 6.04
C ASP A 111 -0.15 -14.20 6.41
N PHE A 112 -1.25 -13.49 6.17
CA PHE A 112 -1.43 -12.10 6.57
C PHE A 112 -2.90 -11.73 6.79
N VAL A 113 -3.11 -10.66 7.54
CA VAL A 113 -4.44 -10.05 7.71
C VAL A 113 -4.32 -8.53 7.57
N PHE A 114 -5.41 -7.88 7.14
CA PHE A 114 -5.47 -6.43 7.05
C PHE A 114 -6.81 -5.88 7.53
N ALA A 115 -6.79 -4.63 7.98
CA ALA A 115 -7.93 -3.97 8.59
C ALA A 115 -8.34 -2.71 7.85
N ASN A 116 -9.63 -2.39 7.94
CA ASN A 116 -10.18 -1.14 7.46
C ASN A 116 -9.71 0.06 8.29
N TRP A 117 -9.82 1.25 7.71
CA TRP A 117 -9.42 2.51 8.34
C TRP A 117 -10.39 3.62 8.05
N ASP A 118 -10.26 4.66 8.81
CA ASP A 118 -10.81 5.97 8.47
C ASP A 118 -9.71 6.97 8.12
N GLN A 119 -10.12 8.01 7.46
CA GLN A 119 -9.23 9.05 6.96
C GLN A 119 -10.00 10.36 6.97
N ASP A 120 -9.37 11.41 7.51
CA ASP A 120 -9.95 12.74 7.45
C ASP A 120 -9.92 13.29 6.03
N LEU A 121 -11.08 13.69 5.55
CA LEU A 121 -11.19 14.37 4.27
C LEU A 121 -11.15 15.89 4.48
N LYS A 122 -10.69 16.64 3.47
CA LYS A 122 -10.63 18.11 3.49
C LYS A 122 -11.96 18.83 3.83
N ASN A 123 -13.08 18.11 3.71
CA ASN A 123 -14.43 18.60 4.04
C ASN A 123 -14.93 18.18 5.43
N GLY A 124 -14.07 17.63 6.29
CA GLY A 124 -14.41 17.15 7.64
C GLY A 124 -15.21 15.85 7.69
N LEU A 125 -15.39 15.16 6.56
CA LEU A 125 -16.00 13.84 6.50
C LEU A 125 -14.94 12.76 6.60
N THR A 126 -15.28 11.64 7.22
CA THR A 126 -14.43 10.43 7.20
C THR A 126 -14.83 9.53 6.05
N HIS A 127 -13.86 8.89 5.40
CA HIS A 127 -14.11 7.91 4.36
C HIS A 127 -13.94 6.49 4.90
N ASP A 128 -14.82 5.58 4.46
CA ASP A 128 -14.74 4.15 4.74
C ASP A 128 -14.22 3.46 3.50
N PHE A 129 -12.95 3.04 3.53
CA PHE A 129 -12.26 2.60 2.33
C PHE A 129 -12.63 1.18 1.91
N LEU A 130 -12.51 0.19 2.79
CA LEU A 130 -12.71 -1.20 2.39
C LEU A 130 -14.17 -1.53 2.06
N ASN A 131 -15.13 -0.93 2.76
CA ASN A 131 -16.55 -1.10 2.44
C ASN A 131 -16.94 -0.59 1.05
N LYS A 132 -16.18 0.37 0.51
CA LYS A 132 -16.45 1.01 -0.79
C LYS A 132 -15.49 0.58 -1.87
N ASP A 133 -14.53 -0.30 -1.55
CA ASP A 133 -13.57 -0.79 -2.54
C ASP A 133 -14.27 -1.75 -3.52
N PRO A 134 -14.30 -1.42 -4.83
CA PRO A 134 -14.98 -2.26 -5.82
C PRO A 134 -14.31 -3.62 -6.02
N PHE A 135 -13.03 -3.76 -5.67
CA PHE A 135 -12.30 -5.02 -5.78
C PHE A 135 -12.57 -5.95 -4.60
N LEU A 136 -12.99 -5.42 -3.45
CA LEU A 136 -13.41 -6.20 -2.28
C LEU A 136 -14.89 -6.56 -2.30
N ALA A 137 -15.72 -5.82 -3.04
CA ALA A 137 -17.15 -6.05 -3.14
C ALA A 137 -17.56 -7.53 -3.43
N PRO A 138 -16.85 -8.30 -4.28
CA PRO A 138 -17.17 -9.71 -4.53
C PRO A 138 -17.05 -10.61 -3.30
N TYR A 139 -16.29 -10.22 -2.28
CA TYR A 139 -16.00 -11.05 -1.10
C TYR A 139 -16.85 -10.69 0.12
N LEU A 140 -17.53 -9.53 0.13
CA LEU A 140 -18.26 -9.02 1.31
C LEU A 140 -19.36 -9.96 1.81
N HIS A 141 -19.95 -10.74 0.91
CA HIS A 141 -20.97 -11.75 1.28
C HIS A 141 -20.44 -12.90 2.13
N LYS A 142 -19.11 -13.07 2.22
CA LYS A 142 -18.44 -14.11 3.00
C LYS A 142 -18.20 -13.73 4.45
N ALA A 143 -18.60 -12.51 4.86
CA ALA A 143 -18.35 -12.01 6.21
C ALA A 143 -18.89 -12.99 7.27
N LYS A 144 -17.99 -13.42 8.15
CA LYS A 144 -18.30 -14.17 9.38
C LYS A 144 -17.78 -13.35 10.54
N ASP A 145 -18.67 -12.99 11.44
CA ASP A 145 -18.37 -12.07 12.53
C ASP A 145 -17.77 -10.75 11.99
N GLU A 146 -16.55 -10.42 12.41
CA GLU A 146 -15.84 -9.21 11.97
C GLU A 146 -14.96 -9.44 10.73
N TRP A 147 -14.74 -10.69 10.28
CA TRP A 147 -13.70 -11.04 9.32
C TRP A 147 -14.25 -11.66 8.04
N ILE A 148 -13.50 -11.45 6.96
CA ILE A 148 -13.75 -12.03 5.65
C ILE A 148 -12.51 -12.81 5.24
N ASP A 149 -12.63 -14.13 5.16
CA ASP A 149 -11.54 -15.03 4.80
C ASP A 149 -11.40 -15.12 3.30
N LEU A 150 -10.15 -15.07 2.83
CA LEU A 150 -9.76 -15.23 1.44
C LEU A 150 -8.88 -16.48 1.28
N THR A 151 -9.25 -17.34 0.37
CA THR A 151 -8.41 -18.46 -0.08
C THR A 151 -7.19 -17.95 -0.85
N ASP A 152 -6.17 -18.77 -1.00
CA ASP A 152 -4.97 -18.47 -1.80
C ASP A 152 -5.31 -18.00 -3.22
N LYS A 153 -6.29 -18.64 -3.86
CA LYS A 153 -6.77 -18.23 -5.17
C LYS A 153 -7.40 -16.84 -5.16
N GLU A 154 -8.26 -16.55 -4.20
CA GLU A 154 -8.93 -15.25 -4.07
C GLU A 154 -7.94 -14.12 -3.74
N VAL A 155 -6.97 -14.39 -2.85
CA VAL A 155 -5.88 -13.46 -2.56
C VAL A 155 -5.08 -13.16 -3.83
N ARG A 156 -4.72 -14.18 -4.60
CA ARG A 156 -4.00 -14.03 -5.85
C ARG A 156 -4.81 -13.21 -6.88
N GLU A 157 -6.08 -13.54 -7.08
CA GLU A 157 -6.96 -12.79 -7.99
C GLU A 157 -7.10 -11.32 -7.57
N LEU A 158 -7.25 -11.04 -6.27
CA LEU A 158 -7.37 -9.70 -5.73
C LEU A 158 -6.09 -8.89 -5.93
N TYR A 159 -4.93 -9.44 -5.53
CA TYR A 159 -3.67 -8.69 -5.55
C TYR A 159 -3.06 -8.52 -6.96
N ILE A 160 -3.51 -9.27 -7.95
CA ILE A 160 -3.21 -8.97 -9.36
C ILE A 160 -3.90 -7.68 -9.81
N VAL A 161 -5.11 -7.40 -9.34
CA VAL A 161 -5.90 -6.24 -9.81
C VAL A 161 -5.81 -5.03 -8.88
N SER A 162 -5.54 -5.24 -7.58
CA SER A 162 -5.53 -4.16 -6.58
C SER A 162 -4.64 -4.53 -5.41
N CYS A 163 -4.22 -3.54 -4.63
CA CYS A 163 -3.64 -3.71 -3.31
C CYS A 163 -4.50 -2.94 -2.30
N PRO A 164 -5.48 -3.59 -1.66
CA PRO A 164 -6.38 -2.92 -0.73
C PRO A 164 -5.76 -2.71 0.65
N SER A 165 -4.52 -3.13 0.86
CA SER A 165 -3.84 -3.14 2.15
C SER A 165 -2.58 -2.27 2.12
N PRO A 166 -2.67 -0.96 2.43
CA PRO A 166 -1.47 -0.15 2.66
C PRO A 166 -0.70 -0.64 3.89
N SER A 167 0.59 -0.31 4.00
CA SER A 167 1.50 -0.78 5.05
C SER A 167 0.92 -0.75 6.45
N SER A 168 0.32 0.37 6.86
CA SER A 168 -0.23 0.55 8.21
C SER A 168 -1.45 -0.32 8.51
N SER A 169 -2.05 -0.95 7.49
CA SER A 169 -3.26 -1.77 7.64
C SER A 169 -3.02 -3.23 7.91
N LEU A 170 -1.77 -3.72 7.75
CA LEU A 170 -1.50 -5.14 7.56
C LEU A 170 -0.46 -5.67 8.55
N ILE A 171 -0.68 -6.89 9.02
CA ILE A 171 0.35 -7.71 9.66
C ILE A 171 0.57 -9.00 8.85
N ILE A 172 1.80 -9.45 8.76
CA ILE A 172 2.22 -10.60 7.96
C ILE A 172 3.16 -11.51 8.74
N ARG A 173 3.05 -12.83 8.54
CA ARG A 173 4.08 -13.75 9.05
C ARG A 173 5.42 -13.45 8.40
N ARG A 174 6.47 -13.34 9.21
CA ARG A 174 7.83 -13.15 8.69
C ARG A 174 8.21 -14.24 7.67
N ALA A 175 7.81 -15.49 7.90
CA ALA A 175 8.04 -16.59 7.00
C ALA A 175 7.32 -16.46 5.64
N SER A 176 6.37 -15.54 5.51
CA SER A 176 5.67 -15.25 4.25
C SER A 176 6.36 -14.15 3.43
N ILE A 177 7.27 -13.39 4.01
CA ILE A 177 8.06 -12.38 3.30
C ILE A 177 9.21 -13.11 2.57
N ILE A 178 9.34 -12.88 1.26
CA ILE A 178 10.37 -13.52 0.41
C ILE A 178 11.64 -12.65 0.36
N SER A 179 11.57 -11.49 -0.27
CA SER A 179 12.73 -10.61 -0.48
C SER A 179 12.66 -9.29 0.31
N GLY A 180 11.56 -9.02 1.02
CA GLY A 180 11.30 -7.72 1.64
C GLY A 180 10.68 -6.72 0.67
N TRP A 181 10.80 -5.43 0.99
CA TRP A 181 10.30 -4.34 0.15
C TRP A 181 11.24 -4.08 -1.01
N ASP A 182 10.70 -3.92 -2.20
CA ASP A 182 11.47 -3.69 -3.41
C ASP A 182 11.89 -2.22 -3.50
N GLU A 183 13.18 -1.95 -3.34
CA GLU A 183 13.74 -0.59 -3.31
C GLU A 183 13.73 0.11 -4.68
N GLU A 184 13.48 -0.63 -5.77
CA GLU A 184 13.32 -0.06 -7.11
C GLU A 184 11.89 0.42 -7.39
N MET A 185 10.92 0.11 -6.50
CA MET A 185 9.56 0.60 -6.61
C MET A 185 9.46 2.06 -6.18
N ASN A 186 8.66 2.85 -6.90
CA ASN A 186 8.51 4.27 -6.61
C ASN A 186 7.43 4.56 -5.56
N ILE A 187 6.33 3.79 -5.57
CA ILE A 187 5.19 3.95 -4.67
C ILE A 187 4.67 2.59 -4.19
N GLY A 188 4.62 1.60 -5.08
CA GLY A 188 3.97 0.32 -4.85
C GLY A 188 4.89 -0.76 -4.29
N ASP A 189 5.83 -0.41 -3.41
CA ASP A 189 6.77 -1.31 -2.74
C ASP A 189 6.06 -2.36 -1.87
N ASP A 190 5.04 -1.96 -1.11
CA ASP A 190 4.19 -2.87 -0.34
C ASP A 190 3.47 -3.86 -1.24
N TRP A 191 2.82 -3.35 -2.28
CA TRP A 191 2.12 -4.21 -3.24
C TRP A 191 3.08 -5.19 -3.92
N CYS A 192 4.30 -4.77 -4.23
CA CYS A 192 5.30 -5.64 -4.83
C CYS A 192 5.71 -6.77 -3.86
N MET A 193 5.95 -6.44 -2.58
CA MET A 193 6.29 -7.43 -1.55
C MET A 193 5.17 -8.46 -1.33
N TYR A 194 3.92 -8.01 -1.18
CA TYR A 194 2.78 -8.92 -1.00
C TYR A 194 2.57 -9.80 -2.23
N LEU A 195 2.66 -9.21 -3.42
CA LEU A 195 2.49 -9.93 -4.68
C LEU A 195 3.59 -11.00 -4.87
N GLU A 196 4.82 -10.70 -4.48
CA GLU A 196 5.91 -11.68 -4.50
C GLU A 196 5.60 -12.90 -3.63
N ALA A 197 5.17 -12.70 -2.39
CA ALA A 197 4.78 -13.77 -1.47
C ALA A 197 3.63 -14.61 -2.05
N ILE A 198 2.60 -13.95 -2.55
CA ILE A 198 1.39 -14.55 -3.11
C ILE A 198 1.71 -15.39 -4.36
N LEU A 199 2.54 -14.87 -5.25
CA LEU A 199 2.89 -15.55 -6.51
C LEU A 199 3.86 -16.71 -6.30
N THR A 200 4.74 -16.61 -5.28
CA THR A 200 5.81 -17.60 -5.06
C THR A 200 5.32 -18.82 -4.30
N LYS A 201 4.52 -18.65 -3.24
CA LYS A 201 4.13 -19.77 -2.38
C LYS A 201 2.64 -19.94 -2.17
N GLY A 202 1.83 -18.99 -2.69
CA GLY A 202 0.43 -18.87 -2.30
C GLY A 202 0.30 -18.26 -0.90
N CYS A 203 -0.77 -17.57 -0.63
CA CYS A 203 -1.04 -17.00 0.69
C CYS A 203 -2.53 -17.07 0.99
N ARG A 204 -2.88 -17.42 2.23
CA ARG A 204 -4.22 -17.27 2.78
C ARG A 204 -4.27 -15.99 3.60
N ALA A 205 -5.35 -15.24 3.47
CA ALA A 205 -5.50 -13.98 4.18
C ALA A 205 -6.92 -13.78 4.70
N ALA A 206 -7.10 -12.82 5.56
CA ALA A 206 -8.41 -12.29 5.92
C ALA A 206 -8.35 -10.77 6.03
N PHE A 207 -9.51 -10.13 5.92
CA PHE A 207 -9.63 -8.71 6.21
C PHE A 207 -10.86 -8.42 7.06
N THR A 208 -10.82 -7.30 7.77
CA THR A 208 -11.97 -6.82 8.54
C THR A 208 -12.45 -5.47 8.04
N LEU A 209 -13.77 -5.27 8.07
CA LEU A 209 -14.39 -3.97 7.81
C LEU A 209 -14.40 -3.06 9.05
N THR A 210 -14.04 -3.62 10.22
CA THR A 210 -13.84 -2.84 11.43
C THR A 210 -12.66 -1.90 11.24
N LYS A 211 -12.86 -0.62 11.50
CA LYS A 211 -11.81 0.38 11.44
C LYS A 211 -10.89 0.22 12.65
N LEU A 212 -9.66 -0.18 12.39
CA LEU A 212 -8.67 -0.44 13.43
C LEU A 212 -7.48 0.52 13.39
N TRP A 213 -7.46 1.44 12.43
CA TRP A 213 -6.44 2.47 12.35
C TRP A 213 -6.95 3.71 11.62
N HIS A 214 -6.21 4.81 11.77
CA HIS A 214 -6.52 6.11 11.18
C HIS A 214 -5.39 6.57 10.28
N LYS A 215 -5.72 6.89 9.03
CA LYS A 215 -4.77 7.46 8.07
C LYS A 215 -4.82 8.98 8.12
N ARG A 216 -3.67 9.58 8.40
CA ARG A 216 -3.50 11.03 8.27
C ARG A 216 -3.12 11.39 6.82
N VAL A 217 -3.79 12.39 6.28
CA VAL A 217 -3.52 12.89 4.93
C VAL A 217 -3.01 14.32 5.00
N ASP A 218 -1.82 14.52 4.47
CA ASP A 218 -1.25 15.85 4.29
C ASP A 218 -0.52 15.98 2.94
N GLU A 219 0.02 17.18 2.67
CA GLU A 219 0.72 17.48 1.41
C GLU A 219 2.11 16.83 1.29
N ILE A 220 2.59 16.17 2.36
CA ILE A 220 3.94 15.59 2.44
C ILE A 220 3.90 14.06 2.30
N ASN A 221 2.72 13.44 2.29
CA ASN A 221 2.60 12.00 2.15
C ASN A 221 3.06 11.54 0.76
N ILE A 222 3.74 10.38 0.71
CA ILE A 222 4.34 9.87 -0.54
C ILE A 222 3.30 9.65 -1.64
N TYR A 223 2.09 9.21 -1.32
CA TYR A 223 1.01 9.05 -2.26
C TYR A 223 0.13 10.30 -2.33
N ASP A 224 -0.39 10.74 -1.20
CA ASP A 224 -1.41 11.80 -1.12
C ASP A 224 -0.83 13.20 -1.34
N GLY A 225 0.47 13.39 -1.08
CA GLY A 225 1.22 14.63 -1.34
C GLY A 225 1.72 14.77 -2.79
N ARG A 226 1.62 13.71 -3.62
CA ARG A 226 2.11 13.76 -5.01
C ARG A 226 1.09 14.40 -5.95
N LYS A 227 1.60 15.01 -7.00
CA LYS A 227 0.78 15.41 -8.14
C LYS A 227 0.23 14.17 -8.83
N TRP A 228 -0.98 14.27 -9.36
CA TRP A 228 -1.60 13.16 -10.10
C TRP A 228 -0.75 12.66 -11.29
N SER A 229 -0.01 13.56 -11.93
CA SER A 229 0.97 13.20 -12.98
C SER A 229 2.04 12.24 -12.48
N GLU A 230 2.58 12.46 -11.29
CA GLU A 230 3.60 11.60 -10.68
C GLU A 230 3.02 10.24 -10.27
N VAL A 231 1.80 10.23 -9.75
CA VAL A 231 1.09 8.96 -9.44
C VAL A 231 0.88 8.14 -10.71
N LEU A 232 0.47 8.78 -11.82
CA LEU A 232 0.33 8.10 -13.11
C LEU A 232 1.67 7.53 -13.61
N GLU A 233 2.72 8.34 -13.56
CA GLU A 233 4.05 7.95 -14.04
C GLU A 233 4.65 6.82 -13.19
N PHE A 234 4.63 6.96 -11.88
CA PHE A 234 5.30 6.04 -10.97
C PHE A 234 4.47 4.81 -10.68
N LEU A 235 3.27 4.96 -10.09
CA LEU A 235 2.48 3.81 -9.65
C LEU A 235 1.85 3.03 -10.81
N PHE A 236 1.25 3.75 -11.79
CA PHE A 236 0.49 3.09 -12.86
C PHE A 236 1.33 2.69 -14.07
N ILE A 237 2.49 3.30 -14.27
CA ILE A 237 3.35 2.99 -15.42
C ILE A 237 4.64 2.31 -14.96
N ALA A 238 5.50 2.99 -14.19
CA ALA A 238 6.81 2.46 -13.82
C ALA A 238 6.70 1.21 -12.96
N ASP A 239 5.97 1.26 -11.84
CA ASP A 239 5.85 0.15 -10.90
C ASP A 239 5.10 -1.06 -11.51
N VAL A 240 4.07 -0.82 -12.36
CA VAL A 240 3.40 -1.92 -13.07
C VAL A 240 4.34 -2.58 -14.07
N LYS A 241 5.15 -1.81 -14.79
CA LYS A 241 6.15 -2.35 -15.72
C LYS A 241 7.21 -3.19 -14.98
N SER A 242 7.70 -2.70 -13.85
CA SER A 242 8.65 -3.43 -13.02
C SER A 242 8.07 -4.75 -12.50
N LYS A 243 6.80 -4.77 -12.04
CA LYS A 243 6.10 -6.00 -11.66
C LYS A 243 5.97 -6.99 -12.82
N LEU A 244 5.65 -6.53 -14.03
CA LEU A 244 5.58 -7.38 -15.22
C LEU A 244 6.92 -8.05 -15.54
N ILE A 245 8.03 -7.37 -15.33
CA ILE A 245 9.38 -7.89 -15.54
C ILE A 245 9.76 -8.84 -14.39
N LYS A 246 9.65 -8.38 -13.15
CA LYS A 246 10.03 -9.14 -11.95
C LYS A 246 9.31 -10.47 -11.86
N PHE A 247 8.01 -10.48 -12.14
CA PHE A 247 7.16 -11.66 -11.98
C PHE A 247 6.85 -12.41 -13.28
N GLU A 248 7.59 -12.14 -14.36
CA GLU A 248 7.33 -12.70 -15.68
C GLU A 248 7.09 -14.22 -15.66
N LYS A 249 7.91 -14.96 -14.91
CA LYS A 249 7.87 -16.44 -14.83
C LYS A 249 6.78 -16.96 -13.88
N LEU A 250 6.24 -16.13 -13.00
CA LEU A 250 5.24 -16.51 -11.99
C LEU A 250 3.80 -16.17 -12.42
N LEU A 251 3.66 -15.25 -13.38
CA LEU A 251 2.36 -14.82 -13.89
C LEU A 251 1.80 -15.81 -14.91
N THR A 252 0.53 -16.15 -14.76
CA THR A 252 -0.22 -16.81 -15.84
C THR A 252 -0.45 -15.85 -17.01
N LYS A 253 -0.77 -16.38 -18.19
CA LYS A 253 -1.10 -15.56 -19.39
C LYS A 253 -2.24 -14.56 -19.11
N LYS A 254 -3.24 -14.98 -18.31
CA LYS A 254 -4.39 -14.13 -17.94
C LYS A 254 -3.95 -12.98 -17.04
N GLU A 255 -3.16 -13.25 -16.01
CA GLU A 255 -2.66 -12.26 -15.06
C GLU A 255 -1.71 -11.26 -15.72
N ARG A 256 -0.79 -11.76 -16.54
CA ARG A 256 0.08 -10.92 -17.37
C ARG A 256 -0.75 -9.94 -18.20
N LYS A 257 -1.77 -10.44 -18.89
CA LYS A 257 -2.68 -9.60 -19.69
C LYS A 257 -3.35 -8.51 -18.84
N ILE A 258 -3.81 -8.83 -17.64
CA ILE A 258 -4.41 -7.84 -16.70
C ILE A 258 -3.43 -6.72 -16.38
N LEU A 259 -2.18 -7.06 -16.03
CA LEU A 259 -1.15 -6.08 -15.72
C LEU A 259 -0.72 -5.26 -16.97
N GLU A 260 -0.64 -5.89 -18.15
CA GLU A 260 -0.38 -5.20 -19.42
C GLU A 260 -1.51 -4.21 -19.76
N GLU A 261 -2.76 -4.60 -19.59
CA GLU A 261 -3.92 -3.70 -19.75
C GLU A 261 -3.89 -2.52 -18.77
N ARG A 262 -3.49 -2.76 -17.50
CA ARG A 262 -3.30 -1.71 -16.50
C ARG A 262 -2.18 -0.75 -16.90
N TYR A 263 -1.05 -1.26 -17.37
CA TYR A 263 0.06 -0.47 -17.87
C TYR A 263 -0.36 0.43 -19.04
N MET A 264 -1.06 -0.14 -20.03
CA MET A 264 -1.56 0.61 -21.19
C MET A 264 -2.60 1.67 -20.78
N ALA A 265 -3.52 1.34 -19.89
CA ALA A 265 -4.49 2.30 -19.35
C ALA A 265 -3.79 3.46 -18.65
N GLY A 266 -2.74 3.20 -17.88
CA GLY A 266 -1.87 4.20 -17.27
C GLY A 266 -1.22 5.12 -18.31
N LEU A 267 -0.66 4.57 -19.38
CA LEU A 267 -0.07 5.34 -20.49
C LEU A 267 -1.09 6.25 -21.18
N VAL A 268 -2.30 5.75 -21.45
CA VAL A 268 -3.37 6.54 -22.10
C VAL A 268 -3.87 7.65 -21.18
N GLU A 269 -4.07 7.36 -19.88
CA GLU A 269 -4.49 8.36 -18.90
C GLU A 269 -3.41 9.46 -18.72
N PHE A 270 -2.14 9.07 -18.69
CA PHE A 270 -1.03 10.01 -18.58
C PHE A 270 -0.84 10.84 -19.87
N ALA A 271 -1.07 10.23 -21.04
CA ALA A 271 -1.09 10.97 -22.32
C ALA A 271 -2.20 12.03 -22.32
N LYS A 272 -3.43 11.68 -21.87
CA LYS A 272 -4.52 12.66 -21.71
C LYS A 272 -4.15 13.78 -20.74
N HIS A 273 -3.57 13.43 -19.58
CA HIS A 273 -3.15 14.41 -18.57
C HIS A 273 -2.14 15.41 -19.17
N ASN A 274 -1.09 14.91 -19.83
CA ASN A 274 -0.09 15.74 -20.49
C ASN A 274 -0.68 16.62 -21.61
N LEU A 275 -1.62 16.08 -22.38
CA LEU A 275 -2.26 16.83 -23.47
C LEU A 275 -3.13 17.97 -22.93
N ILE A 276 -3.91 17.73 -21.86
CA ILE A 276 -4.96 18.66 -21.40
C ILE A 276 -4.46 19.62 -20.32
N ARG A 277 -3.54 19.16 -19.46
CA ARG A 277 -3.07 19.94 -18.30
C ARG A 277 -1.72 20.58 -18.53
N GLU A 278 -0.79 19.83 -19.12
CA GLU A 278 0.59 20.28 -19.32
C GLU A 278 0.82 20.84 -20.74
N LEU A 279 -0.18 20.69 -21.64
CA LEU A 279 -0.10 21.08 -23.07
C LEU A 279 1.10 20.48 -23.82
N ASN A 280 1.62 19.34 -23.32
CA ASN A 280 2.77 18.64 -23.88
C ASN A 280 2.34 17.60 -24.92
N VAL A 281 2.04 18.06 -26.14
CA VAL A 281 1.57 17.20 -27.24
C VAL A 281 2.59 16.13 -27.63
N LYS A 282 3.88 16.50 -27.68
CA LYS A 282 4.95 15.58 -28.07
C LYS A 282 5.07 14.41 -27.11
N TYR A 283 5.06 14.67 -25.82
CA TYR A 283 5.14 13.62 -24.79
C TYR A 283 3.88 12.76 -24.76
N SER A 284 2.71 13.39 -24.89
CA SER A 284 1.43 12.67 -25.02
C SER A 284 1.42 11.68 -26.18
N PHE A 285 1.92 12.10 -27.34
CA PHE A 285 2.05 11.24 -28.51
C PHE A 285 3.00 10.05 -28.25
N LEU A 286 4.16 10.30 -27.62
CA LEU A 286 5.10 9.24 -27.26
C LEU A 286 4.47 8.19 -26.33
N LEU A 287 3.69 8.61 -25.33
CA LEU A 287 2.99 7.70 -24.43
C LEU A 287 1.96 6.82 -25.16
N LEU A 288 1.23 7.40 -26.12
CA LEU A 288 0.30 6.65 -26.95
C LEU A 288 1.02 5.65 -27.86
N VAL A 289 2.14 6.03 -28.48
CA VAL A 289 2.98 5.11 -29.28
C VAL A 289 3.44 3.93 -28.42
N ARG A 290 3.87 4.18 -27.18
CA ARG A 290 4.25 3.09 -26.25
C ARG A 290 3.08 2.18 -25.94
N SER A 291 1.87 2.70 -25.74
CA SER A 291 0.67 1.89 -25.52
C SER A 291 0.30 1.06 -26.77
N PHE A 292 0.35 1.65 -27.96
CA PHE A 292 0.12 0.95 -29.23
C PHE A 292 1.14 -0.17 -29.49
N ALA A 293 2.40 0.03 -29.08
CA ALA A 293 3.43 -1.01 -29.22
C ALA A 293 3.15 -2.26 -28.38
N VAL A 294 2.36 -2.16 -27.30
CA VAL A 294 1.96 -3.30 -26.49
C VAL A 294 0.73 -3.99 -27.09
N ASN A 295 -0.34 -3.23 -27.34
CA ASN A 295 -1.59 -3.81 -27.89
C ASN A 295 -2.44 -2.75 -28.58
N ILE A 296 -2.50 -2.80 -29.92
CA ILE A 296 -3.26 -1.85 -30.75
C ILE A 296 -4.77 -1.88 -30.45
N PRO A 297 -5.46 -3.05 -30.51
CA PRO A 297 -6.91 -3.12 -30.25
C PRO A 297 -7.31 -2.59 -28.89
N PHE A 298 -6.55 -2.90 -27.83
CA PHE A 298 -6.82 -2.39 -26.49
C PHE A 298 -6.67 -0.88 -26.45
N THR A 299 -5.59 -0.34 -26.97
CA THR A 299 -5.30 1.11 -26.96
C THR A 299 -6.36 1.90 -27.71
N LEU A 300 -6.79 1.43 -28.88
CA LEU A 300 -7.89 2.06 -29.65
C LEU A 300 -9.22 2.09 -28.87
N LYS A 301 -9.51 1.07 -28.07
CA LYS A 301 -10.71 1.00 -27.22
C LYS A 301 -10.57 1.91 -25.97
N GLU A 302 -9.38 2.00 -25.39
CA GLU A 302 -9.15 2.73 -24.14
C GLU A 302 -9.10 4.26 -24.34
N ILE A 303 -8.57 4.74 -25.47
CA ILE A 303 -8.51 6.17 -25.77
C ILE A 303 -9.88 6.86 -25.61
N PRO A 304 -10.95 6.48 -26.35
CA PRO A 304 -12.26 7.14 -26.19
C PRO A 304 -12.81 6.98 -24.76
N ARG A 305 -12.64 5.83 -24.12
CA ARG A 305 -13.09 5.58 -22.74
C ARG A 305 -12.48 6.58 -21.74
N VAL A 306 -11.19 6.82 -21.83
CA VAL A 306 -10.44 7.73 -20.97
C VAL A 306 -10.85 9.19 -21.22
N PHE A 307 -11.02 9.60 -22.50
CA PHE A 307 -11.41 10.95 -22.84
C PHE A 307 -12.88 11.26 -22.49
N ILE A 308 -13.81 10.31 -22.71
CA ILE A 308 -15.23 10.48 -22.36
C ILE A 308 -15.43 10.60 -20.85
N LYS A 309 -14.76 9.77 -20.03
CA LYS A 309 -14.80 9.90 -18.55
C LYS A 309 -14.34 11.28 -18.09
N GLY A 310 -13.34 11.86 -18.73
CA GLY A 310 -12.87 13.21 -18.44
C GLY A 310 -13.91 14.30 -18.68
N ILE A 311 -14.74 14.13 -19.71
CA ILE A 311 -15.84 15.07 -20.02
C ILE A 311 -16.98 14.93 -19.02
N GLN A 312 -17.41 13.71 -18.70
CA GLN A 312 -18.47 13.45 -17.71
C GLN A 312 -18.11 13.92 -16.30
N GLY A 313 -16.82 13.81 -15.89
CA GLY A 313 -16.33 14.36 -14.64
C GLY A 313 -16.43 15.89 -14.56
N LYS A 314 -16.15 16.60 -15.66
CA LYS A 314 -16.30 18.07 -15.73
C LYS A 314 -17.77 18.52 -15.68
N VAL A 315 -18.68 17.79 -16.33
CA VAL A 315 -20.13 18.09 -16.32
C VAL A 315 -20.71 17.92 -14.92
N LYS A 316 -20.31 16.89 -14.18
CA LYS A 316 -20.75 16.69 -12.77
C LYS A 316 -20.19 17.75 -11.80
N LEU A 317 -19.03 18.33 -12.07
CA LEU A 317 -18.49 19.45 -11.27
C LEU A 317 -19.22 20.76 -11.56
N GLN A 318 -19.61 21.01 -12.81
CA GLN A 318 -20.36 22.23 -13.19
C GLN A 318 -21.84 22.21 -12.75
N GLN A 319 -22.40 21.03 -12.47
CA GLN A 319 -23.77 20.90 -11.92
C GLN A 319 -23.81 20.98 -10.38
N LYS A 320 -22.65 21.12 -9.70
CA LYS A 320 -22.55 21.28 -8.24
C LYS A 320 -22.04 22.66 -7.80
N ILE A 321 -21.93 23.62 -8.74
CA ILE A 321 -21.76 25.07 -8.51
C ILE A 321 -23.08 25.74 -8.83
#